data_dd9ffc5a75bd5c7572b92e94b82bfff9
#
_entry.id   dd9ffc5a75bd5c7572b92e94b82bfff9
#
_cell.length_a   1.000
_cell.length_b   1.000
_cell.length_c   1.000
_cell.angle_alpha   90.00
_cell.angle_beta   90.00
_cell.angle_gamma   90.00
#
_symmetry.space_group_name_H-M   'P 1'
#
loop_
_entity.id
_entity.type
_entity.pdbx_description
1 polymer ?
#
loop_
_entity_poly.entity_id
_entity_poly.type
_entity_poly.pdbx_seq_one_letter_code
_entity_poly.pdbx_strand_id
1 'polypeptide(L)'
;MTQSNQKPSNKNLKRASVPGAGGSITVEAALSVPIFFFAVICLIYFIEIHNVQTTIRAAAVHAAKICTEDTALVPVLNTSKLESEIVRSIGAKRLENSIVSGGSKGIQCAGSYCNPNGNELNVVVRYGIRLPFLQFGNLSAEYKEEMKFSSWNGFQKKGLESGDEQIVYITKTGLVYHEDYQCTYCLLYTSP
;
A
#
# COMPACT_ATOMS: atom_id res chain seq x y z
N MET A 1 -46.16 -90.83 -23.56
CA MET A 1 -45.48 -89.95 -22.58
C MET A 1 -44.24 -89.40 -23.22
N THR A 2 -44.35 -88.19 -23.74
CA THR A 2 -43.23 -87.55 -24.48
C THR A 2 -42.80 -86.30 -23.70
N GLN A 3 -41.62 -86.40 -23.09
CA GLN A 3 -41.05 -85.24 -22.39
C GLN A 3 -40.32 -84.39 -23.42
N SER A 4 -40.75 -83.19 -23.57
CA SER A 4 -40.04 -82.14 -24.35
C SER A 4 -38.96 -81.48 -23.50
N ASN A 5 -37.74 -81.66 -23.92
CA ASN A 5 -36.56 -81.07 -23.26
C ASN A 5 -36.35 -79.66 -23.87
N GLN A 6 -36.73 -78.64 -23.15
CA GLN A 6 -36.45 -77.28 -23.54
C GLN A 6 -35.02 -76.82 -23.06
N LYS A 7 -34.16 -76.60 -24.03
CA LYS A 7 -32.82 -76.11 -23.85
C LYS A 7 -32.85 -74.60 -23.52
N PRO A 8 -32.25 -74.10 -22.44
CA PRO A 8 -32.27 -72.70 -22.13
C PRO A 8 -31.42 -71.88 -23.14
N SER A 9 -32.04 -70.86 -23.72
CA SER A 9 -31.45 -69.89 -24.62
C SER A 9 -30.44 -69.00 -23.85
N ASN A 10 -29.21 -69.18 -24.13
CA ASN A 10 -28.13 -68.33 -23.60
C ASN A 10 -28.14 -66.98 -24.30
N LYS A 11 -28.82 -65.98 -23.69
CA LYS A 11 -28.76 -64.60 -24.12
C LYS A 11 -27.40 -64.04 -23.76
N ASN A 12 -26.50 -64.01 -24.73
CA ASN A 12 -25.28 -63.24 -24.64
C ASN A 12 -25.60 -61.75 -24.40
N LEU A 13 -25.63 -61.39 -23.14
CA LEU A 13 -25.59 -59.94 -22.74
C LEU A 13 -24.26 -59.39 -23.19
N LYS A 14 -24.27 -58.68 -24.33
CA LYS A 14 -23.17 -57.83 -24.74
C LYS A 14 -23.03 -56.75 -23.66
N ARG A 15 -22.02 -56.95 -22.83
CA ARG A 15 -21.53 -55.94 -21.89
C ARG A 15 -21.12 -54.75 -22.73
N ALA A 16 -21.92 -53.67 -22.74
CA ALA A 16 -21.51 -52.42 -23.32
C ALA A 16 -20.27 -51.96 -22.52
N SER A 17 -19.09 -52.03 -23.11
CA SER A 17 -17.89 -51.42 -22.56
C SER A 17 -18.11 -49.93 -22.61
N VAL A 18 -18.36 -49.32 -21.47
CA VAL A 18 -18.31 -47.87 -21.32
C VAL A 18 -16.90 -47.44 -21.75
N PRO A 19 -16.76 -46.59 -22.76
CA PRO A 19 -15.44 -46.09 -23.15
C PRO A 19 -14.81 -45.43 -21.92
N GLY A 20 -13.62 -45.92 -21.60
CA GLY A 20 -13.00 -45.72 -20.29
C GLY A 20 -12.89 -44.24 -19.92
N ALA A 21 -13.34 -43.93 -18.73
CA ALA A 21 -13.14 -42.67 -18.02
C ALA A 21 -11.65 -42.30 -17.83
N GLY A 22 -10.71 -43.20 -18.18
CA GLY A 22 -9.27 -42.98 -18.05
C GLY A 22 -8.70 -41.89 -18.96
N GLY A 23 -9.32 -41.63 -20.13
CA GLY A 23 -8.89 -40.55 -21.02
C GLY A 23 -9.37 -39.16 -20.59
N SER A 24 -10.50 -39.11 -19.86
CA SER A 24 -11.06 -37.86 -19.31
C SER A 24 -10.19 -37.31 -18.17
N ILE A 25 -9.74 -38.16 -17.26
CA ILE A 25 -8.93 -37.76 -16.08
C ILE A 25 -7.60 -37.16 -16.51
N THR A 26 -6.93 -37.73 -17.50
CA THR A 26 -5.64 -37.19 -17.98
C THR A 26 -5.79 -35.84 -18.67
N VAL A 27 -6.85 -35.64 -19.47
CA VAL A 27 -7.15 -34.35 -20.12
C VAL A 27 -7.55 -33.31 -19.09
N GLU A 28 -8.35 -33.70 -18.09
CA GLU A 28 -8.78 -32.84 -17.02
C GLU A 28 -7.60 -32.40 -16.14
N ALA A 29 -6.69 -33.31 -15.80
CA ALA A 29 -5.45 -33.00 -15.08
C ALA A 29 -4.51 -32.12 -15.91
N ALA A 30 -4.37 -32.38 -17.22
CA ALA A 30 -3.54 -31.58 -18.12
C ALA A 30 -4.01 -30.14 -18.26
N LEU A 31 -5.31 -29.87 -18.07
CA LEU A 31 -5.85 -28.51 -18.09
C LEU A 31 -5.82 -27.87 -16.68
N SER A 32 -6.16 -28.61 -15.64
CA SER A 32 -6.28 -28.11 -14.27
C SER A 32 -4.92 -27.71 -13.68
N VAL A 33 -3.87 -28.48 -13.94
CA VAL A 33 -2.53 -28.22 -13.39
C VAL A 33 -1.95 -26.88 -13.88
N PRO A 34 -1.92 -26.55 -15.19
CA PRO A 34 -1.46 -25.24 -15.66
C PRO A 34 -2.27 -24.08 -15.11
N ILE A 35 -3.61 -24.22 -15.03
CA ILE A 35 -4.48 -23.19 -14.47
C ILE A 35 -4.16 -22.95 -13.00
N PHE A 36 -3.97 -24.02 -12.23
CA PHE A 36 -3.60 -23.92 -10.83
C PHE A 36 -2.26 -23.17 -10.65
N PHE A 37 -1.21 -23.55 -11.39
CA PHE A 37 0.08 -22.85 -11.32
C PHE A 37 -0.04 -21.39 -11.75
N PHE A 38 -0.82 -21.11 -12.78
CA PHE A 38 -1.08 -19.75 -13.20
C PHE A 38 -1.76 -18.93 -12.09
N ALA A 39 -2.76 -19.48 -11.42
CA ALA A 39 -3.43 -18.83 -10.30
C ALA A 39 -2.47 -18.56 -9.13
N VAL A 40 -1.59 -19.53 -8.81
CA VAL A 40 -0.58 -19.34 -7.75
C VAL A 40 0.42 -18.24 -8.13
N ILE A 41 0.89 -18.20 -9.36
CA ILE A 41 1.80 -17.14 -9.83
C ILE A 41 1.12 -15.77 -9.77
N CYS A 42 -0.13 -15.66 -10.20
CA CYS A 42 -0.92 -14.43 -10.09
C CYS A 42 -1.03 -13.95 -8.63
N LEU A 43 -1.27 -14.88 -7.71
CA LEU A 43 -1.43 -14.56 -6.29
C LEU A 43 -0.10 -14.06 -5.69
N ILE A 44 1.02 -14.74 -5.98
CA ILE A 44 2.36 -14.30 -5.54
C ILE A 44 2.64 -12.89 -6.06
N TYR A 45 2.34 -12.64 -7.32
CA TYR A 45 2.59 -11.34 -7.92
C TYR A 45 1.69 -10.23 -7.34
N PHE A 46 0.46 -10.57 -7.03
CA PHE A 46 -0.46 -9.66 -6.35
C PHE A 46 0.05 -9.25 -4.95
N ILE A 47 0.58 -10.22 -4.20
CA ILE A 47 1.22 -9.94 -2.90
C ILE A 47 2.43 -9.02 -3.08
N GLU A 48 3.24 -9.24 -4.10
CA GLU A 48 4.41 -8.41 -4.39
C GLU A 48 4.01 -6.96 -4.75
N ILE A 49 2.95 -6.77 -5.55
CA ILE A 49 2.39 -5.44 -5.83
C ILE A 49 2.00 -4.73 -4.54
N HIS A 50 1.24 -5.39 -3.66
CA HIS A 50 0.83 -4.81 -2.38
C HIS A 50 2.01 -4.46 -1.47
N ASN A 51 3.04 -5.31 -1.43
CA ASN A 51 4.26 -5.06 -0.67
C ASN A 51 4.99 -3.80 -1.17
N VAL A 52 5.11 -3.64 -2.48
CA VAL A 52 5.72 -2.45 -3.10
C VAL A 52 4.88 -1.19 -2.81
N GLN A 53 3.57 -1.25 -2.97
CA GLN A 53 2.66 -0.13 -2.67
C GLN A 53 2.79 0.32 -1.22
N THR A 54 2.75 -0.62 -0.28
CA THR A 54 2.88 -0.33 1.16
C THR A 54 4.24 0.26 1.48
N THR A 55 5.31 -0.25 0.86
CA THR A 55 6.67 0.27 1.04
C THR A 55 6.80 1.70 0.54
N ILE A 56 6.26 2.00 -0.66
CA ILE A 56 6.28 3.35 -1.24
C ILE A 56 5.46 4.32 -0.39
N ARG A 57 4.27 3.91 0.07
CA ARG A 57 3.44 4.74 0.97
C ARG A 57 4.17 5.06 2.27
N ALA A 58 4.77 4.06 2.92
CA ALA A 58 5.52 4.27 4.16
C ALA A 58 6.71 5.21 3.96
N ALA A 59 7.45 5.04 2.88
CA ALA A 59 8.56 5.91 2.52
C ALA A 59 8.11 7.34 2.20
N ALA A 60 6.97 7.50 1.51
CA ALA A 60 6.40 8.81 1.20
C ALA A 60 5.94 9.55 2.46
N VAL A 61 5.32 8.83 3.43
CA VAL A 61 4.96 9.40 4.74
C VAL A 61 6.21 9.87 5.49
N HIS A 62 7.26 9.08 5.48
CA HIS A 62 8.52 9.44 6.13
C HIS A 62 9.17 10.66 5.46
N ALA A 63 9.26 10.67 4.14
CA ALA A 63 9.83 11.78 3.37
C ALA A 63 8.98 13.07 3.54
N ALA A 64 7.65 12.94 3.55
CA ALA A 64 6.76 14.07 3.81
C ALA A 64 7.02 14.72 5.18
N LYS A 65 7.22 13.92 6.23
CA LYS A 65 7.56 14.44 7.57
C LYS A 65 8.86 15.24 7.56
N ILE A 66 9.89 14.75 6.88
CA ILE A 66 11.16 15.48 6.74
C ILE A 66 10.96 16.79 5.97
N CYS A 67 10.19 16.74 4.87
CA CYS A 67 9.94 17.94 4.07
C CYS A 67 9.03 18.95 4.78
N THR A 68 8.17 18.54 5.72
CA THR A 68 7.35 19.49 6.50
C THR A 68 8.21 20.37 7.42
N GLU A 69 9.33 19.88 7.90
CA GLU A 69 10.27 20.68 8.71
C GLU A 69 10.86 21.84 7.87
N ASP A 70 11.19 21.59 6.60
CA ASP A 70 11.70 22.62 5.69
C ASP A 70 10.61 23.63 5.30
N THR A 71 9.36 23.16 5.10
CA THR A 71 8.25 24.04 4.71
C THR A 71 7.80 24.97 5.82
N ALA A 72 8.20 24.71 7.07
CA ALA A 72 7.97 25.62 8.19
C ALA A 72 8.72 26.94 8.04
N LEU A 73 9.87 26.93 7.38
CA LEU A 73 10.69 28.14 7.13
C LEU A 73 10.33 28.82 5.81
N VAL A 74 10.10 28.03 4.77
CA VAL A 74 9.74 28.51 3.42
C VAL A 74 8.60 27.65 2.90
N PRO A 75 7.40 28.19 2.66
CA PRO A 75 6.22 27.43 2.25
C PRO A 75 6.30 26.96 0.79
N VAL A 76 7.45 26.41 0.39
CA VAL A 76 7.70 25.86 -0.95
C VAL A 76 8.19 24.42 -0.80
N LEU A 77 7.43 23.49 -1.35
CA LEU A 77 7.82 22.09 -1.36
C LEU A 77 8.83 21.83 -2.48
N ASN A 78 10.00 21.33 -2.13
CA ASN A 78 10.98 20.86 -3.10
C ASN A 78 10.67 19.40 -3.48
N THR A 79 10.04 19.20 -4.64
CA THR A 79 9.65 17.88 -5.14
C THR A 79 10.85 16.96 -5.39
N SER A 80 11.98 17.49 -5.84
CA SER A 80 13.21 16.72 -6.06
C SER A 80 13.81 16.21 -4.73
N LYS A 81 13.72 17.02 -3.66
CA LYS A 81 14.12 16.58 -2.32
C LYS A 81 13.18 15.47 -1.83
N LEU A 82 11.87 15.63 -2.01
CA LEU A 82 10.89 14.62 -1.65
C LEU A 82 11.16 13.29 -2.37
N GLU A 83 11.41 13.31 -3.68
CA GLU A 83 11.78 12.12 -4.47
C GLU A 83 13.04 11.45 -3.92
N SER A 84 14.08 12.23 -3.67
CA SER A 84 15.36 11.71 -3.16
C SER A 84 15.21 11.07 -1.77
N GLU A 85 14.39 11.65 -0.90
CA GLU A 85 14.13 11.10 0.44
C GLU A 85 13.28 9.81 0.38
N ILE A 86 12.32 9.73 -0.54
CA ILE A 86 11.57 8.48 -0.77
C ILE A 86 12.52 7.37 -1.24
N VAL A 87 13.35 7.65 -2.25
CA VAL A 87 14.32 6.70 -2.78
C VAL A 87 15.33 6.28 -1.70
N ARG A 88 15.79 7.22 -0.88
CA ARG A 88 16.72 6.96 0.23
C ARG A 88 16.08 6.07 1.30
N SER A 89 14.83 6.33 1.65
CA SER A 89 14.08 5.56 2.65
C SER A 89 13.86 4.11 2.23
N ILE A 90 13.57 3.86 0.96
CA ILE A 90 13.37 2.50 0.43
C ILE A 90 14.72 1.81 0.17
N GLY A 91 15.71 2.57 -0.30
CA GLY A 91 16.99 2.11 -0.78
C GLY A 91 17.02 1.92 -2.31
N ALA A 92 17.91 2.63 -2.99
CA ALA A 92 18.02 2.63 -4.46
C ALA A 92 18.21 1.22 -5.03
N LYS A 93 19.10 0.41 -4.43
CA LYS A 93 19.35 -0.97 -4.85
C LYS A 93 18.11 -1.87 -4.73
N ARG A 94 17.28 -1.65 -3.69
CA ARG A 94 16.03 -2.40 -3.49
C ARG A 94 15.02 -2.05 -4.57
N LEU A 95 14.92 -0.77 -4.94
CA LEU A 95 14.04 -0.31 -6.01
C LEU A 95 14.45 -0.84 -7.38
N GLU A 96 15.76 -0.88 -7.67
CA GLU A 96 16.27 -1.43 -8.94
C GLU A 96 15.97 -2.91 -9.11
N ASN A 97 15.99 -3.68 -8.01
CA ASN A 97 15.67 -5.10 -7.99
C ASN A 97 14.16 -5.40 -7.82
N SER A 98 13.33 -4.39 -7.67
CA SER A 98 11.89 -4.53 -7.50
C SER A 98 11.13 -4.58 -8.83
N ILE A 99 9.83 -4.81 -8.75
CA ILE A 99 8.93 -4.75 -9.90
C ILE A 99 8.61 -3.30 -10.35
N VAL A 100 9.19 -2.28 -9.69
CA VAL A 100 8.99 -0.88 -10.07
C VAL A 100 9.67 -0.60 -11.41
N SER A 101 8.92 -0.02 -12.33
CA SER A 101 9.42 0.38 -13.65
C SER A 101 10.37 1.56 -13.50
N GLY A 102 11.57 1.45 -14.08
CA GLY A 102 12.59 2.51 -13.96
C GLY A 102 13.33 2.55 -12.62
N GLY A 103 13.03 1.62 -11.69
CA GLY A 103 13.71 1.53 -10.39
C GLY A 103 13.65 2.85 -9.61
N SER A 104 14.80 3.34 -9.14
CA SER A 104 14.92 4.59 -8.37
C SER A 104 14.50 5.85 -9.16
N LYS A 105 14.63 5.83 -10.49
CA LYS A 105 14.21 6.94 -11.37
C LYS A 105 12.72 6.87 -11.75
N GLY A 106 12.06 5.75 -11.46
CA GLY A 106 10.65 5.52 -11.75
C GLY A 106 9.69 6.18 -10.77
N ILE A 107 10.19 6.71 -9.66
CA ILE A 107 9.39 7.40 -8.65
C ILE A 107 9.37 8.89 -8.98
N GLN A 108 8.19 9.46 -9.16
CA GLN A 108 7.97 10.86 -9.50
C GLN A 108 7.00 11.49 -8.50
N CYS A 109 7.35 12.64 -7.98
CA CYS A 109 6.50 13.41 -7.06
C CYS A 109 5.94 14.69 -7.70
N ALA A 110 5.92 14.76 -9.01
CA ALA A 110 5.36 15.87 -9.74
C ALA A 110 3.86 16.05 -9.42
N GLY A 111 3.47 17.28 -9.07
CA GLY A 111 2.11 17.60 -8.62
C GLY A 111 1.93 17.63 -7.10
N SER A 112 3.00 17.38 -6.33
CA SER A 112 3.01 17.65 -4.90
C SER A 112 3.13 19.15 -4.64
N TYR A 113 2.35 19.67 -3.69
CA TYR A 113 2.36 21.10 -3.35
C TYR A 113 2.09 21.32 -1.86
N CYS A 114 2.58 22.45 -1.35
CA CYS A 114 2.23 22.95 -0.03
C CYS A 114 1.23 24.08 -0.16
N ASN A 115 0.12 24.01 0.57
CA ASN A 115 -0.85 25.08 0.66
C ASN A 115 -0.58 25.91 1.93
N PRO A 116 0.02 27.10 1.82
CA PRO A 116 0.37 27.89 3.00
C PRO A 116 -0.84 28.41 3.78
N ASN A 117 -1.97 28.63 3.10
CA ASN A 117 -3.19 29.14 3.73
C ASN A 117 -3.99 28.05 4.47
N GLY A 118 -3.80 26.79 4.08
CA GLY A 118 -4.54 25.66 4.65
C GLY A 118 -3.71 24.78 5.59
N ASN A 119 -2.43 25.10 5.82
CA ASN A 119 -1.51 24.23 6.57
C ASN A 119 -1.51 22.78 6.05
N GLU A 120 -1.72 22.61 4.75
CA GLU A 120 -1.79 21.30 4.12
C GLU A 120 -0.63 21.08 3.15
N LEU A 121 0.04 19.94 3.32
CA LEU A 121 0.99 19.40 2.37
C LEU A 121 0.31 18.28 1.60
N ASN A 122 0.15 18.44 0.29
CA ASN A 122 -0.35 17.39 -0.58
C ASN A 122 0.83 16.72 -1.30
N VAL A 123 1.02 15.44 -1.02
CA VAL A 123 2.06 14.61 -1.62
C VAL A 123 1.44 13.68 -2.64
N VAL A 124 1.89 13.79 -3.86
CA VAL A 124 1.49 12.95 -4.99
C VAL A 124 2.69 12.13 -5.44
N VAL A 125 2.62 10.82 -5.32
CA VAL A 125 3.66 9.90 -5.77
C VAL A 125 3.14 9.09 -6.95
N ARG A 126 3.85 9.14 -8.08
CA ARG A 126 3.56 8.35 -9.28
C ARG A 126 4.68 7.36 -9.53
N TYR A 127 4.32 6.14 -9.86
CA TYR A 127 5.27 5.09 -10.19
C TYR A 127 4.61 4.03 -11.09
N GLY A 128 5.42 3.38 -11.90
CA GLY A 128 5.00 2.28 -12.76
C GLY A 128 5.35 0.93 -12.14
N ILE A 129 4.49 -0.08 -12.33
CA ILE A 129 4.76 -1.47 -11.95
C ILE A 129 4.82 -2.32 -13.21
N ARG A 130 5.91 -3.09 -13.38
CA ARG A 130 6.06 -4.05 -14.49
C ARG A 130 5.15 -5.24 -14.27
N LEU A 131 4.39 -5.63 -15.28
CA LEU A 131 3.49 -6.77 -15.24
C LEU A 131 4.22 -8.02 -15.78
N PRO A 132 4.18 -9.18 -15.08
CA PRO A 132 4.97 -10.36 -15.42
C PRO A 132 4.50 -11.07 -16.70
N PHE A 133 3.21 -10.94 -17.01
CA PHE A 133 2.58 -11.71 -18.09
C PHE A 133 2.67 -11.04 -19.45
N LEU A 134 3.12 -9.80 -19.51
CA LEU A 134 3.15 -9.01 -20.73
C LEU A 134 4.59 -8.81 -21.23
N GLN A 135 5.36 -9.90 -21.28
CA GLN A 135 6.71 -9.89 -21.88
C GLN A 135 6.72 -9.53 -23.36
N PHE A 136 5.55 -9.46 -24.00
CA PHE A 136 5.39 -9.04 -25.41
C PHE A 136 5.29 -7.51 -25.61
N GLY A 137 5.44 -6.72 -24.55
CA GLY A 137 5.50 -5.28 -24.57
C GLY A 137 5.89 -4.75 -23.20
N ASN A 138 6.60 -3.63 -23.14
CA ASN A 138 6.95 -2.93 -21.90
C ASN A 138 5.68 -2.27 -21.27
N LEU A 139 4.65 -3.06 -21.03
CA LEU A 139 3.44 -2.58 -20.39
C LEU A 139 3.70 -2.49 -18.88
N SER A 140 3.73 -1.26 -18.39
CA SER A 140 3.71 -0.94 -16.98
C SER A 140 2.34 -0.40 -16.61
N ALA A 141 1.80 -0.84 -15.48
CA ALA A 141 0.64 -0.22 -14.88
C ALA A 141 1.11 0.99 -14.08
N GLU A 142 0.55 2.17 -14.36
CA GLU A 142 0.85 3.38 -13.60
C GLU A 142 -0.04 3.45 -12.36
N TYR A 143 0.59 3.74 -11.23
CA TYR A 143 -0.04 3.96 -9.94
C TYR A 143 0.18 5.39 -9.49
N LYS A 144 -0.84 5.98 -8.89
CA LYS A 144 -0.82 7.31 -8.31
C LYS A 144 -1.31 7.23 -6.88
N GLU A 145 -0.49 7.65 -5.96
CA GLU A 145 -0.82 7.74 -4.54
C GLU A 145 -0.92 9.21 -4.14
N GLU A 146 -2.01 9.60 -3.53
CA GLU A 146 -2.22 10.94 -2.99
C GLU A 146 -2.38 10.88 -1.49
N MET A 147 -1.59 11.69 -0.80
CA MET A 147 -1.59 11.75 0.66
C MET A 147 -1.60 13.22 1.10
N LYS A 148 -2.46 13.54 2.07
CA LYS A 148 -2.54 14.85 2.68
C LYS A 148 -1.95 14.83 4.07
N PHE A 149 -1.10 15.77 4.36
CA PHE A 149 -0.47 15.96 5.67
C PHE A 149 -0.75 17.38 6.15
N SER A 150 -0.95 17.52 7.46
CA SER A 150 -0.92 18.86 8.05
C SER A 150 0.51 19.34 8.08
N SER A 151 0.80 20.46 7.44
CA SER A 151 2.10 21.09 7.54
C SER A 151 2.21 21.80 8.89
N TRP A 152 3.36 21.69 9.55
CA TRP A 152 3.63 22.44 10.75
C TRP A 152 4.07 23.88 10.35
N ASN A 153 3.13 24.83 10.44
CA ASN A 153 3.43 26.25 10.17
C ASN A 153 3.76 27.03 11.44
N GLY A 154 4.29 26.35 12.44
CA GLY A 154 4.53 26.95 13.74
C GLY A 154 3.25 27.11 14.55
N PHE A 155 3.37 27.73 15.69
CA PHE A 155 2.25 28.07 16.54
C PHE A 155 1.44 29.20 15.87
N GLN A 156 0.29 28.85 15.28
CA GLN A 156 -0.66 29.86 14.87
C GLN A 156 -1.29 30.48 16.11
N LYS A 157 -1.02 31.73 16.34
CA LYS A 157 -1.70 32.56 17.36
C LYS A 157 -3.20 32.73 17.01
N LYS A 158 -3.96 31.65 16.94
CA LYS A 158 -5.41 31.72 16.99
C LYS A 158 -5.78 32.15 18.41
N GLY A 159 -5.92 33.44 18.63
CA GLY A 159 -6.31 33.97 19.95
C GLY A 159 -5.55 35.20 20.40
N LEU A 160 -4.37 35.53 19.82
CA LEU A 160 -3.70 36.78 20.17
C LEU A 160 -4.17 38.00 19.34
N GLU A 161 -4.98 37.82 18.30
CA GLU A 161 -5.59 38.93 17.56
C GLU A 161 -6.89 39.44 18.17
N SER A 162 -7.54 38.71 19.05
CA SER A 162 -8.67 39.16 19.84
C SER A 162 -8.17 39.37 21.25
N GLY A 163 -7.67 40.55 21.60
CA GLY A 163 -7.34 41.12 22.91
C GLY A 163 -7.66 40.39 24.23
N ASP A 164 -7.98 39.14 24.21
CA ASP A 164 -8.12 38.30 25.38
C ASP A 164 -6.72 37.81 25.79
N GLU A 165 -6.20 38.48 26.81
CA GLU A 165 -5.01 38.04 27.53
C GLU A 165 -5.27 36.65 28.07
N GLN A 166 -4.79 35.62 27.37
CA GLN A 166 -4.88 34.25 27.87
C GLN A 166 -3.81 34.05 28.94
N ILE A 167 -4.25 33.97 30.19
CA ILE A 167 -3.37 33.71 31.33
C ILE A 167 -2.90 32.26 31.23
N VAL A 168 -1.59 32.07 31.14
CA VAL A 168 -0.96 30.74 31.14
C VAL A 168 -0.21 30.52 32.45
N TYR A 169 -0.31 29.34 33.00
CA TYR A 169 0.33 28.96 34.26
C TYR A 169 1.57 28.14 33.98
N ILE A 170 2.71 28.55 34.55
CA ILE A 170 4.00 27.88 34.39
C ILE A 170 4.50 27.49 35.77
N THR A 171 4.94 26.24 35.95
CA THR A 171 5.60 25.80 37.16
C THR A 171 7.09 26.14 37.12
N LYS A 172 7.71 26.35 38.29
CA LYS A 172 9.14 26.73 38.36
C LYS A 172 10.11 25.73 37.72
N THR A 173 9.70 24.49 37.57
CA THR A 173 10.49 23.38 37.03
C THR A 173 9.88 22.76 35.78
N GLY A 174 8.70 23.22 35.36
CA GLY A 174 7.98 22.69 34.19
C GLY A 174 8.45 23.32 32.89
N LEU A 175 8.60 22.48 31.88
CA LEU A 175 8.91 22.88 30.49
C LEU A 175 7.65 23.14 29.66
N VAL A 176 6.46 23.00 30.26
CA VAL A 176 5.17 23.15 29.62
C VAL A 176 4.33 24.19 30.36
N TYR A 177 3.48 24.87 29.64
CA TYR A 177 2.47 25.78 30.21
C TYR A 177 1.10 25.10 30.26
N HIS A 178 0.27 25.53 31.20
CA HIS A 178 -1.08 25.03 31.36
C HIS A 178 -2.08 26.18 31.23
N GLU A 179 -3.19 25.93 30.57
CA GLU A 179 -4.28 26.92 30.39
C GLU A 179 -5.21 26.98 31.60
N ASP A 180 -5.23 25.89 32.40
CA ASP A 180 -6.09 25.77 33.56
C ASP A 180 -5.23 25.69 34.84
N TYR A 181 -5.51 26.62 35.81
CA TYR A 181 -4.89 26.62 37.14
C TYR A 181 -5.22 25.34 37.95
N GLN A 182 -6.39 24.75 37.71
CA GLN A 182 -6.83 23.54 38.42
C GLN A 182 -6.31 22.24 37.74
N CYS A 183 -5.42 22.35 36.77
CA CYS A 183 -4.79 21.19 36.19
C CYS A 183 -4.10 20.34 37.27
N THR A 184 -4.41 19.06 37.35
CA THR A 184 -3.90 18.12 38.34
C THR A 184 -2.36 18.12 38.44
N TYR A 185 -1.68 18.36 37.31
CA TYR A 185 -0.21 18.46 37.29
C TYR A 185 0.30 19.77 37.89
N CYS A 186 -0.41 20.89 37.77
CA CYS A 186 -0.03 22.14 38.43
C CYS A 186 -0.19 22.04 39.94
N LEU A 187 -1.26 21.43 40.42
CA LEU A 187 -1.55 21.28 41.83
C LEU A 187 -0.55 20.36 42.58
N LEU A 188 -0.01 19.35 41.89
CA LEU A 188 0.99 18.45 42.45
C LEU A 188 2.34 19.11 42.75
N TYR A 189 2.66 20.21 42.03
CA TYR A 189 3.94 20.93 42.18
C TYR A 189 3.84 22.25 42.96
N THR A 190 2.66 22.71 43.30
CA THR A 190 2.43 23.96 44.06
C THR A 190 1.99 23.74 45.50
N SER A 191 1.91 22.49 45.96
CA SER A 191 1.66 22.20 47.37
C SER A 191 2.91 22.51 48.17
N PRO A 192 2.80 23.29 49.27
CA PRO A 192 3.93 23.68 50.13
C PRO A 192 4.56 22.51 50.85
#